data_2e958fb191fb81988fe101492414ffdc
#
_entry.id   2e958fb191fb81988fe101492414ffdc
#
_cell.length_a   1.000
_cell.length_b   1.000
_cell.length_c   1.000
_cell.angle_alpha   90.00
_cell.angle_beta   90.00
_cell.angle_gamma   90.00
#
_symmetry.space_group_name_H-M   'P 1'
#
loop_
_entity.id
_entity.type
_entity.pdbx_description
1 polymer ?
#
loop_
_entity_poly.entity_id
_entity_poly.type
_entity_poly.pdbx_seq_one_letter_code
_entity_poly.pdbx_strand_id
1 'polypeptide(L)'
;DGENGYRYYSRLDITALLRARTYHQYGFSMKETESLINTDDVDFVLEEYRARARTLEQEIFLKQQTLRFLNQVCAILEKLPEELWTIRREISPALFRLEFMKGDELILEPEQQKMFPRWVSLAPFVFPSQRNGWDALLNGRDESYSALGILEEDARALGLLDPDSSGSSPLACGVRVPPRECLYTVVDFSGENAACVRYLAHLAEYVREHRIAVAGDPICRTFLSMNKKENYRRFRQVWLPIEPSPQSAPLQLP
;
A
#
# COMPACT_ATOMS: atom_id res chain seq x y z
N ASP A 1 -38.89 41.16 2.50
CA ASP A 1 -39.84 41.93 3.31
C ASP A 1 -39.20 42.28 4.64
N GLY A 2 -39.02 43.59 4.89
CA GLY A 2 -38.29 44.09 6.05
C GLY A 2 -39.07 44.06 7.37
N GLU A 3 -40.29 43.53 7.39
CA GLU A 3 -41.16 43.60 8.58
C GLU A 3 -41.24 42.32 9.45
N ASN A 4 -40.84 41.14 8.93
CA ASN A 4 -40.97 39.90 9.71
C ASN A 4 -39.80 38.94 9.67
N GLY A 5 -38.69 39.29 8.98
CA GLY A 5 -37.50 38.48 8.92
C GLY A 5 -37.61 37.16 8.13
N TYR A 6 -38.76 36.85 7.53
CA TYR A 6 -38.98 35.65 6.74
C TYR A 6 -38.49 35.83 5.30
N ARG A 7 -37.82 34.79 4.78
CA ARG A 7 -37.43 34.72 3.36
C ARG A 7 -38.55 34.08 2.56
N TYR A 8 -39.13 34.82 1.61
CA TYR A 8 -40.10 34.30 0.66
C TYR A 8 -39.38 33.82 -0.60
N TYR A 9 -39.63 32.61 -1.02
CA TYR A 9 -39.06 32.02 -2.21
C TYR A 9 -40.10 31.93 -3.31
N SER A 10 -39.74 32.40 -4.49
CA SER A 10 -40.54 32.20 -5.70
C SER A 10 -40.40 30.76 -6.19
N ARG A 11 -41.27 30.35 -7.12
CA ARG A 11 -41.15 29.04 -7.79
C ARG A 11 -39.79 28.88 -8.49
N LEU A 12 -39.27 29.95 -9.04
CA LEU A 12 -37.96 29.95 -9.73
C LEU A 12 -36.80 29.78 -8.73
N ASP A 13 -36.91 30.40 -7.55
CA ASP A 13 -35.90 30.24 -6.50
C ASP A 13 -35.83 28.79 -5.98
N ILE A 14 -37.01 28.15 -5.83
CA ILE A 14 -37.06 26.72 -5.45
C ILE A 14 -36.41 25.85 -6.52
N THR A 15 -36.66 26.11 -7.79
CA THR A 15 -36.07 25.36 -8.90
C THR A 15 -34.57 25.56 -8.95
N ALA A 16 -34.08 26.78 -8.73
CA ALA A 16 -32.62 27.06 -8.68
C ALA A 16 -31.96 26.37 -7.50
N LEU A 17 -32.62 26.39 -6.32
CA LEU A 17 -32.12 25.71 -5.13
C LEU A 17 -32.01 24.19 -5.33
N LEU A 18 -33.03 23.56 -5.93
CA LEU A 18 -33.01 22.13 -6.25
C LEU A 18 -31.90 21.79 -7.23
N ARG A 19 -31.69 22.60 -8.26
CA ARG A 19 -30.57 22.44 -9.19
C ARG A 19 -29.20 22.56 -8.49
N ALA A 20 -29.02 23.60 -7.68
CA ALA A 20 -27.79 23.77 -6.91
C ALA A 20 -27.50 22.56 -6.02
N ARG A 21 -28.54 22.05 -5.34
CA ARG A 21 -28.40 20.86 -4.51
C ARG A 21 -28.04 19.61 -5.31
N THR A 22 -28.64 19.45 -6.49
CA THR A 22 -28.35 18.32 -7.40
C THR A 22 -26.89 18.36 -7.87
N TYR A 23 -26.40 19.52 -8.32
CA TYR A 23 -25.01 19.67 -8.73
C TYR A 23 -24.04 19.40 -7.59
N HIS A 24 -24.35 19.89 -6.39
CA HIS A 24 -23.55 19.60 -5.21
C HIS A 24 -23.52 18.10 -4.88
N GLN A 25 -24.65 17.39 -5.04
CA GLN A 25 -24.68 15.93 -4.86
C GLN A 25 -23.90 15.17 -5.93
N TYR A 26 -23.80 15.71 -7.14
CA TYR A 26 -22.89 15.17 -8.16
C TYR A 26 -21.41 15.45 -7.86
N GLY A 27 -21.14 16.30 -6.83
CA GLY A 27 -19.79 16.63 -6.38
C GLY A 27 -19.17 17.82 -7.10
N PHE A 28 -19.98 18.67 -7.75
CA PHE A 28 -19.50 19.95 -8.24
C PHE A 28 -19.23 20.91 -7.07
N SER A 29 -18.16 21.68 -7.18
CA SER A 29 -17.86 22.77 -6.24
C SER A 29 -18.91 23.89 -6.35
N MET A 30 -18.94 24.79 -5.37
CA MET A 30 -19.85 25.95 -5.40
C MET A 30 -19.63 26.81 -6.65
N LYS A 31 -18.37 27.00 -7.07
CA LYS A 31 -18.03 27.79 -8.25
C LYS A 31 -18.51 27.13 -9.56
N GLU A 32 -18.29 25.82 -9.70
CA GLU A 32 -18.79 25.05 -10.84
C GLU A 32 -20.31 25.04 -10.87
N THR A 33 -20.95 24.87 -9.72
CA THR A 33 -22.41 24.93 -9.57
C THR A 33 -22.98 26.26 -10.02
N GLU A 34 -22.35 27.37 -9.63
CA GLU A 34 -22.74 28.72 -10.06
C GLU A 34 -22.62 28.89 -11.58
N SER A 35 -21.51 28.44 -12.17
CA SER A 35 -21.32 28.47 -13.63
C SER A 35 -22.36 27.64 -14.38
N LEU A 36 -22.69 26.43 -13.87
CA LEU A 36 -23.70 25.54 -14.44
C LEU A 36 -25.15 26.06 -14.35
N ILE A 37 -25.44 26.84 -13.31
CA ILE A 37 -26.78 27.44 -13.13
C ILE A 37 -26.97 28.65 -14.06
N ASN A 38 -25.92 29.41 -14.28
CA ASN A 38 -25.97 30.70 -14.97
C ASN A 38 -25.60 30.62 -16.47
N THR A 39 -25.39 29.42 -17.02
CA THR A 39 -25.13 29.23 -18.45
C THR A 39 -26.40 28.90 -19.23
N ASP A 40 -26.43 29.28 -20.51
CA ASP A 40 -27.37 28.84 -21.53
C ASP A 40 -26.71 27.93 -22.60
N ASP A 41 -25.42 27.64 -22.43
CA ASP A 41 -24.61 26.78 -23.30
C ASP A 41 -24.74 25.31 -22.89
N VAL A 42 -25.47 24.54 -23.70
CA VAL A 42 -25.70 23.12 -23.49
C VAL A 42 -24.42 22.30 -23.69
N ASP A 43 -23.56 22.71 -24.62
CA ASP A 43 -22.30 22.00 -24.90
C ASP A 43 -21.34 22.15 -23.70
N PHE A 44 -21.28 23.34 -23.12
CA PHE A 44 -20.53 23.55 -21.89
C PHE A 44 -21.03 22.63 -20.75
N VAL A 45 -22.34 22.57 -20.51
CA VAL A 45 -22.92 21.70 -19.47
C VAL A 45 -22.60 20.23 -19.74
N LEU A 46 -22.66 19.79 -21.00
CA LEU A 46 -22.35 18.42 -21.40
C LEU A 46 -20.88 18.07 -21.10
N GLU A 47 -19.93 18.96 -21.41
CA GLU A 47 -18.52 18.74 -21.15
C GLU A 47 -18.21 18.68 -19.64
N GLU A 48 -18.79 19.56 -18.84
CA GLU A 48 -18.66 19.53 -17.38
C GLU A 48 -19.22 18.23 -16.78
N TYR A 49 -20.35 17.77 -17.26
CA TYR A 49 -20.94 16.50 -16.81
C TYR A 49 -20.05 15.30 -17.20
N ARG A 50 -19.52 15.28 -18.41
CA ARG A 50 -18.58 14.25 -18.84
C ARG A 50 -17.28 14.25 -18.02
N ALA A 51 -16.74 15.44 -17.75
CA ALA A 51 -15.56 15.60 -16.90
C ALA A 51 -15.82 15.04 -15.49
N ARG A 52 -16.96 15.40 -14.89
CA ARG A 52 -17.34 14.90 -13.56
C ARG A 52 -17.60 13.40 -13.53
N ALA A 53 -18.24 12.86 -14.58
CA ALA A 53 -18.44 11.42 -14.72
C ALA A 53 -17.10 10.67 -14.72
N ARG A 54 -16.12 11.10 -15.52
CA ARG A 54 -14.77 10.52 -15.53
C ARG A 54 -14.10 10.58 -14.17
N THR A 55 -14.23 11.70 -13.46
CA THR A 55 -13.68 11.84 -12.09
C THR A 55 -14.35 10.86 -11.11
N LEU A 56 -15.67 10.72 -11.18
CA LEU A 56 -16.41 9.77 -10.34
C LEU A 56 -16.01 8.31 -10.63
N GLU A 57 -15.81 7.95 -11.88
CA GLU A 57 -15.32 6.61 -12.25
C GLU A 57 -13.96 6.32 -11.61
N GLN A 58 -13.04 7.29 -11.63
CA GLN A 58 -11.74 7.19 -10.96
C GLN A 58 -11.88 7.08 -9.44
N GLU A 59 -12.75 7.90 -8.83
CA GLU A 59 -13.03 7.85 -7.39
C GLU A 59 -13.59 6.48 -6.98
N ILE A 60 -14.56 5.95 -7.73
CA ILE A 60 -15.15 4.62 -7.52
C ILE A 60 -14.06 3.54 -7.61
N PHE A 61 -13.25 3.58 -8.64
CA PHE A 61 -12.16 2.63 -8.82
C PHE A 61 -11.21 2.64 -7.61
N LEU A 62 -10.73 3.81 -7.18
CA LEU A 62 -9.83 3.93 -6.02
C LEU A 62 -10.50 3.45 -4.73
N LYS A 63 -11.79 3.73 -4.53
CA LYS A 63 -12.55 3.23 -3.38
C LYS A 63 -12.68 1.71 -3.38
N GLN A 64 -12.91 1.11 -4.54
CA GLN A 64 -12.96 -0.35 -4.68
C GLN A 64 -11.60 -0.99 -4.34
N GLN A 65 -10.49 -0.43 -4.84
CA GLN A 65 -9.15 -0.91 -4.49
C GLN A 65 -8.86 -0.76 -2.98
N THR A 66 -9.26 0.37 -2.39
CA THR A 66 -9.13 0.60 -0.95
C THR A 66 -9.92 -0.43 -0.14
N LEU A 67 -11.16 -0.74 -0.54
CA LEU A 67 -11.98 -1.76 0.11
C LEU A 67 -11.34 -3.15 0.00
N ARG A 68 -10.82 -3.50 -1.18
CA ARG A 68 -10.07 -4.75 -1.39
C ARG A 68 -8.90 -4.85 -0.42
N PHE A 69 -8.09 -3.80 -0.31
CA PHE A 69 -6.95 -3.74 0.59
C PHE A 69 -7.36 -3.91 2.07
N LEU A 70 -8.42 -3.22 2.50
CA LEU A 70 -8.93 -3.36 3.87
C LEU A 70 -9.38 -4.80 4.17
N ASN A 71 -10.08 -5.45 3.22
CA ASN A 71 -10.50 -6.84 3.38
C ASN A 71 -9.29 -7.79 3.47
N GLN A 72 -8.22 -7.55 2.71
CA GLN A 72 -6.97 -8.31 2.83
C GLN A 72 -6.34 -8.15 4.22
N VAL A 73 -6.28 -6.92 4.74
CA VAL A 73 -5.74 -6.68 6.10
C VAL A 73 -6.61 -7.35 7.15
N CYS A 74 -7.94 -7.27 7.04
CA CYS A 74 -8.86 -7.98 7.95
C CYS A 74 -8.60 -9.48 7.95
N ALA A 75 -8.46 -10.11 6.77
CA ALA A 75 -8.18 -11.54 6.67
C ALA A 75 -6.84 -11.95 7.31
N ILE A 76 -5.80 -11.08 7.24
CA ILE A 76 -4.53 -11.29 7.93
C ILE A 76 -4.73 -11.20 9.45
N LEU A 77 -5.49 -10.21 9.92
CA LEU A 77 -5.73 -9.99 11.35
C LEU A 77 -6.55 -11.13 11.98
N GLU A 78 -7.54 -11.65 11.27
CA GLU A 78 -8.35 -12.80 11.71
C GLU A 78 -7.50 -14.05 11.93
N LYS A 79 -6.49 -14.28 11.10
CA LYS A 79 -5.56 -15.41 11.21
C LYS A 79 -4.38 -15.15 12.14
N LEU A 80 -4.19 -13.92 12.59
CA LEU A 80 -3.01 -13.54 13.37
C LEU A 80 -2.73 -14.42 14.58
N PRO A 81 -3.73 -14.85 15.41
CA PRO A 81 -3.47 -15.70 16.57
C PRO A 81 -2.87 -17.07 16.20
N GLU A 82 -3.21 -17.59 15.01
CA GLU A 82 -2.76 -18.91 14.53
C GLU A 82 -1.42 -18.82 13.79
N GLU A 83 -1.18 -17.71 13.12
CA GLU A 83 0.01 -17.49 12.29
C GLU A 83 1.20 -16.92 13.06
N LEU A 84 0.96 -16.29 14.21
CA LEU A 84 2.01 -15.62 14.99
C LEU A 84 3.08 -16.63 15.43
N TRP A 85 4.33 -16.37 15.02
CA TRP A 85 5.51 -17.21 15.26
C TRP A 85 5.48 -18.59 14.60
N THR A 86 4.44 -18.90 13.83
CA THR A 86 4.34 -20.16 13.08
C THR A 86 5.17 -20.05 11.81
N ILE A 87 6.00 -21.07 11.52
CA ILE A 87 6.81 -21.11 10.31
C ILE A 87 6.20 -22.08 9.31
N ARG A 88 6.01 -21.64 8.06
CA ARG A 88 5.58 -22.48 6.95
C ARG A 88 6.32 -22.14 5.66
N ARG A 89 6.31 -23.08 4.71
CA ARG A 89 6.81 -22.81 3.35
C ARG A 89 5.69 -22.18 2.52
N GLU A 90 6.03 -21.13 1.80
CA GLU A 90 5.12 -20.52 0.81
C GLU A 90 5.89 -19.78 -0.29
N ILE A 91 5.22 -19.46 -1.36
CA ILE A 91 5.77 -18.58 -2.39
C ILE A 91 5.53 -17.13 -1.95
N SER A 92 6.60 -16.34 -1.84
CA SER A 92 6.45 -14.92 -1.52
C SER A 92 5.71 -14.18 -2.64
N PRO A 93 4.94 -13.12 -2.32
CA PRO A 93 4.38 -12.26 -3.35
C PRO A 93 5.49 -11.53 -4.11
N ALA A 94 5.24 -11.24 -5.40
CA ALA A 94 6.05 -10.27 -6.13
C ALA A 94 5.76 -8.86 -5.60
N LEU A 95 6.79 -8.05 -5.43
CA LEU A 95 6.65 -6.68 -4.95
C LEU A 95 7.74 -5.76 -5.52
N PHE A 96 7.47 -4.47 -5.49
CA PHE A 96 8.46 -3.43 -5.73
C PHE A 96 8.88 -2.81 -4.41
N ARG A 97 10.15 -2.48 -4.25
CA ARG A 97 10.72 -1.86 -3.06
C ARG A 97 11.59 -0.67 -3.42
N LEU A 98 11.45 0.40 -2.66
CA LEU A 98 12.34 1.55 -2.67
C LEU A 98 13.02 1.63 -1.29
N GLU A 99 14.27 1.19 -1.21
CA GLU A 99 15.08 1.30 0.01
C GLU A 99 15.50 2.75 0.20
N PHE A 100 15.30 3.28 1.41
CA PHE A 100 15.58 4.68 1.72
C PHE A 100 16.50 4.89 2.93
N MET A 101 16.66 3.86 3.80
CA MET A 101 17.59 3.92 4.94
C MET A 101 18.33 2.60 5.11
N LYS A 102 19.60 2.69 5.51
CA LYS A 102 20.41 1.60 6.04
C LYS A 102 20.74 1.93 7.50
N GLY A 103 20.14 1.18 8.45
CA GLY A 103 20.15 1.62 9.84
C GLY A 103 19.53 3.01 9.96
N ASP A 104 20.29 3.98 10.46
CA ASP A 104 19.89 5.38 10.60
C ASP A 104 20.39 6.29 9.47
N GLU A 105 21.08 5.73 8.47
CA GLU A 105 21.63 6.47 7.34
C GLU A 105 20.68 6.50 6.15
N LEU A 106 20.43 7.71 5.59
CA LEU A 106 19.63 7.88 4.37
C LEU A 106 20.48 7.47 3.15
N ILE A 107 19.97 6.54 2.33
CA ILE A 107 20.68 5.97 1.18
C ILE A 107 20.04 6.30 -0.17
N LEU A 108 19.06 7.22 -0.21
CA LEU A 108 18.39 7.57 -1.46
C LEU A 108 19.30 8.33 -2.41
N GLU A 109 19.40 7.84 -3.64
CA GLU A 109 19.99 8.57 -4.75
C GLU A 109 19.14 9.80 -5.14
N PRO A 110 19.71 10.83 -5.79
CA PRO A 110 19.00 12.08 -6.10
C PRO A 110 17.67 11.87 -6.87
N GLU A 111 17.62 10.93 -7.80
CA GLU A 111 16.40 10.62 -8.56
C GLU A 111 15.36 9.89 -7.68
N GLN A 112 15.80 9.02 -6.79
CA GLN A 112 14.94 8.36 -5.81
C GLN A 112 14.36 9.37 -4.81
N GLN A 113 15.15 10.35 -4.37
CA GLN A 113 14.67 11.43 -3.49
C GLN A 113 13.53 12.23 -4.13
N LYS A 114 13.62 12.53 -5.43
CA LYS A 114 12.54 13.21 -6.17
C LYS A 114 11.27 12.37 -6.27
N MET A 115 11.41 11.05 -6.36
CA MET A 115 10.29 10.13 -6.54
C MET A 115 9.68 9.66 -5.20
N PHE A 116 10.40 9.80 -4.08
CA PHE A 116 9.96 9.32 -2.77
C PHE A 116 8.58 9.89 -2.34
N PRO A 117 8.26 11.21 -2.51
CA PRO A 117 6.93 11.72 -2.21
C PRO A 117 5.82 11.05 -3.04
N ARG A 118 6.10 10.68 -4.28
CA ARG A 118 5.14 9.97 -5.15
C ARG A 118 4.87 8.55 -4.64
N TRP A 119 5.89 7.87 -4.11
CA TRP A 119 5.69 6.59 -3.43
C TRP A 119 4.79 6.74 -2.21
N VAL A 120 5.04 7.72 -1.37
CA VAL A 120 4.22 8.00 -0.19
C VAL A 120 2.76 8.31 -0.57
N SER A 121 2.53 9.00 -1.68
CA SER A 121 1.18 9.34 -2.16
C SER A 121 0.36 8.12 -2.65
N LEU A 122 1.00 6.96 -2.86
CA LEU A 122 0.30 5.71 -3.19
C LEU A 122 -0.35 5.03 -1.97
N ALA A 123 -0.26 5.60 -0.77
CA ALA A 123 -0.98 5.07 0.38
C ALA A 123 -2.50 4.96 0.07
N PRO A 124 -3.19 3.91 0.54
CA PRO A 124 -2.77 2.88 1.49
C PRO A 124 -2.06 1.66 0.89
N PHE A 125 -1.81 1.61 -0.42
CA PHE A 125 -1.26 0.43 -1.12
C PHE A 125 0.24 0.23 -0.86
N VAL A 126 0.93 1.32 -0.49
CA VAL A 126 2.33 1.27 -0.07
C VAL A 126 2.41 0.98 1.43
N PHE A 127 3.33 0.10 1.79
CA PHE A 127 3.55 -0.32 3.17
C PHE A 127 5.02 -0.16 3.57
N PRO A 128 5.31 0.03 4.88
CA PRO A 128 6.66 -0.05 5.39
C PRO A 128 7.21 -1.47 5.23
N SER A 129 8.37 -1.59 4.62
CA SER A 129 9.09 -2.83 4.40
C SER A 129 10.48 -2.74 5.00
N GLN A 130 11.03 -3.87 5.38
CA GLN A 130 12.41 -3.97 5.87
C GLN A 130 13.06 -5.21 5.29
N ARG A 131 14.34 -5.11 4.91
CA ARG A 131 15.21 -6.23 4.61
C ARG A 131 16.29 -6.28 5.69
N ASN A 132 16.61 -7.47 6.15
CA ASN A 132 17.63 -7.68 7.17
C ASN A 132 18.74 -8.56 6.61
N GLY A 133 19.98 -8.17 6.78
CA GLY A 133 21.13 -8.96 6.36
C GLY A 133 21.13 -10.32 7.08
N TRP A 134 20.94 -11.43 6.33
CA TRP A 134 20.86 -12.76 6.93
C TRP A 134 22.17 -13.17 7.60
N ASP A 135 23.31 -12.97 6.92
CA ASP A 135 24.62 -13.28 7.48
C ASP A 135 24.97 -12.41 8.70
N ALA A 136 24.54 -11.14 8.67
CA ALA A 136 24.72 -10.26 9.80
C ALA A 136 23.92 -10.76 11.02
N LEU A 137 22.68 -11.17 10.79
CA LEU A 137 21.78 -11.73 11.82
C LEU A 137 22.37 -12.99 12.47
N LEU A 138 22.89 -13.92 11.67
CA LEU A 138 23.55 -15.14 12.19
C LEU A 138 24.77 -14.83 13.04
N ASN A 139 25.44 -13.71 12.77
CA ASN A 139 26.61 -13.23 13.53
C ASN A 139 26.24 -12.25 14.66
N GLY A 140 24.95 -12.16 15.03
CA GLY A 140 24.47 -11.31 16.11
C GLY A 140 24.54 -9.81 15.82
N ARG A 141 24.67 -9.41 14.55
CA ARG A 141 24.71 -8.02 14.09
C ARG A 141 23.37 -7.59 13.50
N ASP A 142 22.99 -6.34 13.75
CA ASP A 142 21.80 -5.74 13.14
C ASP A 142 22.19 -4.98 11.86
N GLU A 143 21.86 -5.54 10.72
CA GLU A 143 21.99 -4.87 9.43
C GLU A 143 20.63 -4.81 8.78
N SER A 144 20.02 -3.63 8.81
CA SER A 144 18.64 -3.43 8.37
C SER A 144 18.53 -2.33 7.31
N TYR A 145 17.68 -2.59 6.32
CA TYR A 145 17.37 -1.66 5.22
C TYR A 145 15.87 -1.38 5.24
N SER A 146 15.50 -0.16 5.61
CA SER A 146 14.11 0.29 5.58
C SER A 146 13.71 0.71 4.17
N ALA A 147 12.50 0.32 3.77
CA ALA A 147 11.97 0.55 2.45
C ALA A 147 10.49 0.89 2.48
N LEU A 148 10.01 1.52 1.41
CA LEU A 148 8.62 1.47 1.01
C LEU A 148 8.43 0.27 0.07
N GLY A 149 7.35 -0.49 0.26
CA GLY A 149 7.00 -1.63 -0.57
C GLY A 149 5.59 -1.50 -1.13
N ILE A 150 5.36 -2.03 -2.32
CA ILE A 150 4.04 -2.21 -2.91
C ILE A 150 3.96 -3.59 -3.57
N LEU A 151 2.87 -4.31 -3.36
CA LEU A 151 2.67 -5.59 -4.06
C LEU A 151 2.51 -5.36 -5.57
N GLU A 152 3.07 -6.26 -6.37
CA GLU A 152 2.96 -6.15 -7.84
C GLU A 152 1.49 -6.22 -8.31
N GLU A 153 0.64 -6.98 -7.62
CA GLU A 153 -0.80 -7.02 -7.91
C GLU A 153 -1.50 -5.68 -7.68
N ASP A 154 -1.12 -4.96 -6.59
CA ASP A 154 -1.65 -3.62 -6.31
C ASP A 154 -1.12 -2.59 -7.30
N ALA A 155 0.18 -2.66 -7.62
CA ALA A 155 0.79 -1.81 -8.65
C ALA A 155 0.12 -1.99 -10.02
N ARG A 156 -0.20 -3.24 -10.40
CA ARG A 156 -0.91 -3.55 -11.64
C ARG A 156 -2.35 -3.04 -11.60
N ALA A 157 -3.05 -3.25 -10.49
CA ALA A 157 -4.42 -2.76 -10.31
C ALA A 157 -4.52 -1.23 -10.38
N LEU A 158 -3.47 -0.51 -9.98
CA LEU A 158 -3.38 0.95 -10.06
C LEU A 158 -2.87 1.47 -11.43
N GLY A 159 -2.61 0.59 -12.41
CA GLY A 159 -2.09 0.97 -13.72
C GLY A 159 -0.64 1.47 -13.70
N LEU A 160 0.12 1.22 -12.61
CA LEU A 160 1.50 1.71 -12.47
C LEU A 160 2.52 0.91 -13.30
N LEU A 161 2.10 -0.23 -13.87
CA LEU A 161 2.94 -1.13 -14.68
C LEU A 161 2.66 -1.00 -16.18
N ASP A 162 1.77 -0.12 -16.59
CA ASP A 162 1.41 0.03 -18.00
C ASP A 162 2.57 0.62 -18.80
N PRO A 163 2.87 0.07 -20.01
CA PRO A 163 3.98 0.51 -20.85
C PRO A 163 3.90 1.99 -21.27
N ASP A 164 2.68 2.50 -21.43
CA ASP A 164 2.42 3.90 -21.82
C ASP A 164 2.72 4.90 -20.70
N SER A 165 2.81 4.44 -19.45
CA SER A 165 3.25 5.25 -18.31
C SER A 165 4.77 5.28 -18.14
N SER A 166 5.52 4.75 -19.07
CA SER A 166 6.95 4.40 -18.99
C SER A 166 7.94 5.55 -18.71
N GLY A 167 7.52 6.81 -18.78
CA GLY A 167 8.40 7.93 -18.41
C GLY A 167 8.13 8.53 -17.03
N SER A 168 7.05 8.14 -16.35
CA SER A 168 6.61 8.78 -15.12
C SER A 168 6.16 7.83 -13.99
N SER A 169 6.28 6.51 -14.16
CA SER A 169 5.92 5.58 -13.10
C SER A 169 6.83 5.78 -11.89
N PRO A 170 6.29 5.98 -10.68
CA PRO A 170 7.09 6.09 -9.46
C PRO A 170 7.90 4.82 -9.19
N LEU A 171 7.48 3.68 -9.74
CA LEU A 171 8.13 2.38 -9.53
C LEU A 171 9.45 2.24 -10.30
N ALA A 172 9.74 3.10 -11.27
CA ALA A 172 10.96 3.04 -12.08
C ALA A 172 12.24 3.17 -11.24
N CYS A 173 12.20 3.84 -10.09
CA CYS A 173 13.33 3.97 -9.17
C CYS A 173 13.37 2.90 -8.07
N GLY A 174 12.39 2.00 -8.03
CA GLY A 174 12.32 0.88 -7.11
C GLY A 174 12.91 -0.40 -7.71
N VAL A 175 13.20 -1.36 -6.86
CA VAL A 175 13.68 -2.69 -7.24
C VAL A 175 12.51 -3.67 -7.20
N ARG A 176 12.31 -4.41 -8.29
CA ARG A 176 11.35 -5.52 -8.32
C ARG A 176 11.93 -6.75 -7.62
N VAL A 177 11.22 -7.26 -6.64
CA VAL A 177 11.52 -8.52 -5.97
C VAL A 177 10.57 -9.58 -6.55
N PRO A 178 11.09 -10.57 -7.27
CA PRO A 178 10.26 -11.63 -7.84
C PRO A 178 9.75 -12.59 -6.77
N PRO A 179 8.67 -13.34 -7.04
CA PRO A 179 8.21 -14.40 -6.14
C PRO A 179 9.30 -15.47 -6.00
N ARG A 180 9.45 -16.01 -4.79
CA ARG A 180 10.42 -17.08 -4.48
C ARG A 180 9.83 -18.03 -3.47
N GLU A 181 10.35 -19.27 -3.41
CA GLU A 181 10.09 -20.17 -2.30
C GLU A 181 10.72 -19.61 -1.03
N CYS A 182 9.94 -19.49 0.03
CA CYS A 182 10.35 -18.85 1.27
C CYS A 182 9.86 -19.65 2.47
N LEU A 183 10.55 -19.48 3.59
CA LEU A 183 9.96 -19.66 4.90
C LEU A 183 9.19 -18.39 5.24
N TYR A 184 7.94 -18.56 5.58
CA TYR A 184 7.04 -17.49 5.98
C TYR A 184 6.73 -17.58 7.47
N THR A 185 6.67 -16.42 8.12
CA THR A 185 6.19 -16.29 9.49
C THR A 185 5.58 -14.91 9.72
N VAL A 186 4.72 -14.81 10.73
CA VAL A 186 4.25 -13.52 11.24
C VAL A 186 4.89 -13.27 12.60
N VAL A 187 5.41 -12.07 12.80
CA VAL A 187 6.10 -11.69 14.04
C VAL A 187 5.51 -10.46 14.68
N ASP A 188 5.52 -10.42 16.02
CA ASP A 188 5.25 -9.22 16.80
C ASP A 188 6.59 -8.54 17.10
N PHE A 189 6.80 -7.38 16.50
CA PHE A 189 7.97 -6.55 16.68
C PHE A 189 7.61 -5.42 17.65
N SER A 190 7.73 -5.68 18.94
CA SER A 190 7.34 -4.72 19.98
C SER A 190 8.48 -4.34 20.92
N GLY A 191 8.41 -3.10 21.41
CA GLY A 191 9.25 -2.59 22.49
C GLY A 191 10.72 -2.32 22.13
N GLU A 192 11.54 -2.22 23.14
CA GLU A 192 12.99 -1.96 23.07
C GLU A 192 13.78 -3.07 22.34
N ASN A 193 13.10 -4.17 22.00
CA ASN A 193 13.65 -5.34 21.34
C ASN A 193 13.59 -5.22 19.80
N ALA A 194 13.69 -4.01 19.30
CA ALA A 194 13.63 -3.72 17.86
C ALA A 194 14.83 -4.23 17.04
N ALA A 195 15.79 -4.91 17.67
CA ALA A 195 16.88 -5.55 16.94
C ALA A 195 16.37 -6.77 16.17
N CYS A 196 16.66 -6.85 14.86
CA CYS A 196 16.26 -7.97 14.00
C CYS A 196 16.72 -9.34 14.52
N VAL A 197 17.85 -9.39 15.22
CA VAL A 197 18.39 -10.57 15.87
C VAL A 197 17.38 -11.25 16.82
N ARG A 198 16.47 -10.51 17.45
CA ARG A 198 15.53 -11.10 18.41
C ARG A 198 14.25 -11.61 17.77
N TYR A 199 13.59 -10.81 16.94
CA TYR A 199 12.31 -11.24 16.37
C TYR A 199 12.45 -12.26 15.23
N LEU A 200 13.66 -12.43 14.65
CA LEU A 200 13.97 -13.46 13.67
C LEU A 200 14.73 -14.66 14.27
N ALA A 201 15.03 -14.67 15.57
CA ALA A 201 15.79 -15.74 16.21
C ALA A 201 15.15 -17.12 16.02
N HIS A 202 13.82 -17.22 16.16
CA HIS A 202 13.07 -18.47 15.95
C HIS A 202 13.23 -19.00 14.50
N LEU A 203 13.30 -18.09 13.52
CA LEU A 203 13.49 -18.44 12.12
C LEU A 203 14.93 -18.95 11.88
N ALA A 204 15.92 -18.32 12.49
CA ALA A 204 17.30 -18.75 12.41
C ALA A 204 17.53 -20.13 13.09
N GLU A 205 16.85 -20.36 14.19
CA GLU A 205 16.86 -21.66 14.87
C GLU A 205 16.23 -22.75 14.01
N TYR A 206 15.06 -22.49 13.46
CA TYR A 206 14.37 -23.42 12.56
C TYR A 206 15.23 -23.77 11.33
N VAL A 207 15.88 -22.79 10.68
CA VAL A 207 16.77 -23.00 9.54
C VAL A 207 17.94 -23.93 9.92
N ARG A 208 18.55 -23.70 11.08
CA ARG A 208 19.67 -24.49 11.59
C ARG A 208 19.25 -25.93 11.90
N GLU A 209 18.12 -26.13 12.60
CA GLU A 209 17.61 -27.44 12.99
C GLU A 209 17.25 -28.30 11.78
N HIS A 210 16.60 -27.69 10.79
CA HIS A 210 16.14 -28.39 9.59
C HIS A 210 17.16 -28.37 8.44
N ARG A 211 18.35 -27.78 8.66
CA ARG A 211 19.45 -27.68 7.66
C ARG A 211 18.98 -27.10 6.32
N ILE A 212 18.18 -26.02 6.37
CA ILE A 212 17.64 -25.38 5.19
C ILE A 212 18.68 -24.45 4.58
N ALA A 213 18.91 -24.58 3.26
CA ALA A 213 19.74 -23.65 2.52
C ALA A 213 18.98 -22.35 2.26
N VAL A 214 19.52 -21.24 2.74
CA VAL A 214 18.93 -19.90 2.59
C VAL A 214 19.46 -19.26 1.31
N ALA A 215 18.57 -18.66 0.50
CA ALA A 215 18.88 -18.09 -0.81
C ALA A 215 18.94 -16.56 -0.82
N GLY A 216 18.86 -15.91 0.33
CA GLY A 216 18.92 -14.45 0.42
C GLY A 216 18.40 -13.89 1.74
N ASP A 217 18.35 -12.58 1.80
CA ASP A 217 17.92 -11.83 2.97
C ASP A 217 16.40 -11.90 3.20
N PRO A 218 15.94 -12.01 4.46
CA PRO A 218 14.52 -11.92 4.78
C PRO A 218 13.97 -10.52 4.48
N ILE A 219 12.80 -10.50 3.85
CA ILE A 219 12.03 -9.29 3.58
C ILE A 219 10.78 -9.28 4.46
N CYS A 220 10.55 -8.15 5.10
CA CYS A 220 9.40 -7.96 5.98
C CYS A 220 8.43 -6.93 5.39
N ARG A 221 7.12 -7.18 5.58
CA ARG A 221 6.03 -6.22 5.36
C ARG A 221 5.38 -5.90 6.70
N THR A 222 5.37 -4.64 7.11
CA THR A 222 4.58 -4.19 8.26
C THR A 222 3.15 -3.95 7.81
N PHE A 223 2.20 -4.70 8.34
CA PHE A 223 0.77 -4.58 8.00
C PHE A 223 -0.07 -3.96 9.11
N LEU A 224 0.44 -3.93 10.34
CA LEU A 224 -0.20 -3.27 11.48
C LEU A 224 0.84 -2.61 12.37
N SER A 225 0.56 -1.36 12.77
CA SER A 225 1.31 -0.65 13.78
C SER A 225 0.34 -0.05 14.79
N MET A 226 0.57 -0.30 16.07
CA MET A 226 -0.23 0.24 17.16
C MET A 226 0.68 0.97 18.13
N ASN A 227 0.24 2.13 18.60
CA ASN A 227 0.95 2.90 19.61
C ASN A 227 -0.02 3.21 20.77
N LYS A 228 0.23 2.63 21.92
CA LYS A 228 -0.49 2.95 23.16
C LYS A 228 0.53 3.31 24.22
N LYS A 229 0.69 4.63 24.50
CA LYS A 229 1.51 5.14 25.60
C LYS A 229 2.82 4.34 25.77
N GLU A 230 3.85 4.67 25.02
CA GLU A 230 5.18 4.04 25.12
C GLU A 230 5.28 2.55 24.70
N ASN A 231 4.15 1.89 24.49
CA ASN A 231 4.13 0.49 24.07
C ASN A 231 3.82 0.41 22.56
N TYR A 232 4.87 0.54 21.77
CA TYR A 232 4.78 0.49 20.31
C TYR A 232 4.83 -0.97 19.84
N ARG A 233 3.77 -1.44 19.18
CA ARG A 233 3.69 -2.79 18.62
C ARG A 233 3.58 -2.72 17.09
N ARG A 234 4.32 -3.58 16.42
CA ARG A 234 4.26 -3.75 14.96
C ARG A 234 4.12 -5.22 14.64
N PHE A 235 3.19 -5.55 13.78
CA PHE A 235 3.07 -6.90 13.24
C PHE A 235 3.61 -6.93 11.82
N ARG A 236 4.46 -7.91 11.55
CA ARG A 236 5.16 -8.07 10.29
C ARG A 236 4.98 -9.46 9.74
N GLN A 237 4.70 -9.52 8.45
CA GLN A 237 4.90 -10.72 7.64
C GLN A 237 6.38 -10.76 7.23
N VAL A 238 6.98 -11.93 7.32
CA VAL A 238 8.41 -12.14 7.00
C VAL A 238 8.52 -13.27 5.99
N TRP A 239 9.27 -13.06 4.93
CA TRP A 239 9.62 -14.05 3.92
C TRP A 239 11.14 -14.18 3.87
N LEU A 240 11.65 -15.35 4.26
CA LEU A 240 13.06 -15.72 4.13
C LEU A 240 13.22 -16.61 2.89
N PRO A 241 13.87 -16.14 1.81
CA PRO A 241 14.08 -16.94 0.62
C PRO A 241 14.94 -18.19 0.93
N ILE A 242 14.51 -19.34 0.40
CA ILE A 242 15.23 -20.61 0.54
C ILE A 242 15.55 -21.20 -0.83
N GLU A 243 16.58 -22.04 -0.89
CA GLU A 243 16.85 -22.83 -2.09
C GLU A 243 15.68 -23.77 -2.37
N PRO A 244 15.26 -23.93 -3.63
CA PRO A 244 14.21 -24.86 -4.00
C PRO A 244 14.53 -26.27 -3.51
N SER A 245 13.55 -26.91 -2.88
CA SER A 245 13.71 -28.31 -2.48
C SER A 245 13.87 -29.17 -3.74
N PRO A 246 14.78 -30.16 -3.77
CA PRO A 246 14.93 -31.08 -4.91
C PRO A 246 13.64 -31.81 -5.30
N GLN A 247 12.63 -31.78 -4.43
CA GLN A 247 11.31 -32.41 -4.62
C GLN A 247 10.26 -31.47 -5.23
N SER A 248 10.55 -30.18 -5.40
CA SER A 248 9.66 -29.22 -6.05
C SER A 248 10.06 -29.03 -7.54
N ALA A 249 10.20 -30.14 -8.28
CA ALA A 249 10.21 -30.06 -9.74
C ALA A 249 8.87 -29.48 -10.22
N PRO A 250 8.86 -28.54 -11.20
CA PRO A 250 7.62 -27.94 -11.65
C PRO A 250 6.70 -29.04 -12.15
N LEU A 251 5.47 -29.08 -11.60
CA LEU A 251 4.36 -29.78 -12.24
C LEU A 251 4.23 -29.18 -13.65
N GLN A 252 4.72 -29.91 -14.66
CA GLN A 252 4.39 -29.62 -16.04
C GLN A 252 2.87 -29.82 -16.16
N LEU A 253 2.15 -28.73 -16.20
CA LEU A 253 0.73 -28.76 -16.56
C LEU A 253 0.64 -29.21 -18.02
N PRO A 254 -0.25 -30.15 -18.33
CA PRO A 254 -0.48 -30.67 -19.68
C PRO A 254 -1.06 -29.62 -20.62
#